data_68622a45c57b840f7dc9dc59aeb5962e
#
_entry.id   68622a45c57b840f7dc9dc59aeb5962e
#
_cell.length_a   1.000
_cell.length_b   1.000
_cell.length_c   1.000
_cell.angle_alpha   90.00
_cell.angle_beta   90.00
_cell.angle_gamma   90.00
#
_symmetry.space_group_name_H-M   'P 1'
#
loop_
_entity.id
_entity.type
_entity.pdbx_description
1 polymer ?
#
loop_
_entity_poly.entity_id
_entity_poly.type
_entity_poly.pdbx_seq_one_letter_code
_entity_poly.pdbx_strand_id
1 'polypeptide(L)'
;MIGNFSFTSLFKSLPVRIKILCPLLAFLIPLAVRAVPELLMGPYLVGFDSIAYYVPFVYSWIRHGLNSWSFLAEVPLLYCILTLTNLLGVDLILAIKSIAPLLHGFLALTVYGFSSHALNWSPKKSLLATLLVTLYFVALRISWDLLRNELALIFLFIALTLIPRVYRGWKSSILLASTMILVALSHELVTAVLFIIVGTTVLRFLFKKELVEARSLVLSSLPAVSLFLLIFYAKCMVSSGEFLRVLLSFPAKGSEGWLSLYGFTSYPDMVLNLVGFLLYCHLLLLPLVKIGAKSLKNFSIKSWTIWSLTAVLLPVLTQSAWFGGYRWVLMMTYPLSFYAVEGITKVRRSRRLFAFFTIGICAAAFLAMPYPYGFFALRQYTVYIPSSMLQNSLPLNDCGDTVNVLQRLKSNMGGEACLLTHRAFYGWALQRLDESQIIQYEYENPETVAGDVAQLGYSPIYLIWWVNGLGWYGQPTVPSSFQEVYHSGRIAIYMVSSA
;
A
#
# COMPACT_ATOMS: atom_id res chain seq x y z
N MET A 1 -45.26 -10.22 -10.64
CA MET A 1 -45.21 -10.87 -9.31
C MET A 1 -43.75 -10.97 -8.85
N ILE A 2 -43.29 -10.01 -8.07
CA ILE A 2 -41.95 -10.01 -7.49
C ILE A 2 -42.16 -10.54 -6.07
N GLY A 3 -41.84 -11.83 -5.86
CA GLY A 3 -41.97 -12.47 -4.57
C GLY A 3 -41.10 -11.76 -3.56
N ASN A 4 -41.69 -11.33 -2.44
CA ASN A 4 -41.05 -10.86 -1.23
C ASN A 4 -40.13 -11.96 -0.67
N PHE A 5 -38.90 -12.05 -1.12
CA PHE A 5 -37.88 -12.87 -0.48
C PHE A 5 -37.51 -12.20 0.86
N SER A 6 -38.18 -12.66 1.92
CA SER A 6 -37.88 -12.29 3.29
C SER A 6 -36.47 -12.76 3.64
N PHE A 7 -35.56 -11.82 3.77
CA PHE A 7 -34.14 -12.01 4.13
C PHE A 7 -33.96 -12.71 5.48
N THR A 8 -35.01 -12.74 6.30
CA THR A 8 -35.01 -13.33 7.65
C THR A 8 -35.12 -14.86 7.66
N SER A 9 -35.63 -15.48 6.58
CA SER A 9 -35.86 -16.93 6.56
C SER A 9 -34.60 -17.76 6.29
N LEU A 10 -33.67 -17.25 5.46
CA LEU A 10 -32.43 -17.98 5.12
C LEU A 10 -31.43 -18.05 6.30
N PHE A 11 -31.49 -17.11 7.21
CA PHE A 11 -30.60 -17.05 8.38
C PHE A 11 -31.11 -17.80 9.61
N LYS A 12 -32.36 -18.19 9.66
CA LYS A 12 -32.95 -18.87 10.84
C LYS A 12 -32.49 -20.32 11.04
N SER A 13 -31.97 -20.98 10.00
CA SER A 13 -31.66 -22.43 10.05
C SER A 13 -30.18 -22.77 10.34
N LEU A 14 -29.26 -21.79 10.36
CA LEU A 14 -27.86 -22.05 10.71
C LEU A 14 -27.67 -21.97 12.22
N PRO A 15 -26.95 -22.92 12.85
CA PRO A 15 -26.68 -22.84 14.28
C PRO A 15 -25.98 -21.50 14.58
N VAL A 16 -26.42 -20.83 15.64
CA VAL A 16 -25.94 -19.50 16.08
C VAL A 16 -24.41 -19.44 16.14
N ARG A 17 -23.76 -20.55 16.49
CA ARG A 17 -22.30 -20.70 16.54
C ARG A 17 -21.60 -20.41 15.21
N ILE A 18 -22.15 -20.82 14.06
CA ILE A 18 -21.51 -20.59 12.74
C ILE A 18 -21.60 -19.11 12.34
N LYS A 19 -22.66 -18.42 12.71
CA LYS A 19 -22.86 -16.99 12.39
C LYS A 19 -21.86 -16.10 13.11
N ILE A 20 -21.41 -16.49 14.30
CA ILE A 20 -20.42 -15.76 15.10
C ILE A 20 -19.01 -16.23 14.75
N LEU A 21 -18.80 -17.53 14.60
CA LEU A 21 -17.49 -18.11 14.40
C LEU A 21 -16.87 -17.69 13.04
N CYS A 22 -17.65 -17.65 11.96
CA CYS A 22 -17.11 -17.29 10.64
C CYS A 22 -16.55 -15.86 10.57
N PRO A 23 -17.25 -14.80 11.01
CA PRO A 23 -16.67 -13.46 11.03
C PRO A 23 -15.49 -13.32 12.01
N LEU A 24 -15.53 -14.04 13.16
CA LEU A 24 -14.41 -14.06 14.09
C LEU A 24 -13.16 -14.68 13.46
N LEU A 25 -13.28 -15.83 12.80
CA LEU A 25 -12.18 -16.45 12.08
C LEU A 25 -11.72 -15.60 10.87
N ALA A 26 -12.67 -14.93 10.22
CA ALA A 26 -12.36 -14.00 9.13
C ALA A 26 -11.47 -12.84 9.60
N PHE A 27 -11.63 -12.36 10.82
CA PHE A 27 -10.79 -11.33 11.42
C PHE A 27 -9.49 -11.90 11.97
N LEU A 28 -9.54 -12.94 12.80
CA LEU A 28 -8.41 -13.42 13.60
C LEU A 28 -7.33 -14.10 12.75
N ILE A 29 -7.69 -14.88 11.72
CA ILE A 29 -6.70 -15.62 10.94
C ILE A 29 -5.79 -14.66 10.15
N PRO A 30 -6.30 -13.69 9.35
CA PRO A 30 -5.45 -12.75 8.66
C PRO A 30 -4.66 -11.84 9.60
N LEU A 31 -5.28 -11.38 10.71
CA LEU A 31 -4.59 -10.63 11.75
C LEU A 31 -3.40 -11.42 12.30
N ALA A 32 -3.59 -12.67 12.69
CA ALA A 32 -2.52 -13.49 13.23
C ALA A 32 -1.40 -13.74 12.22
N VAL A 33 -1.74 -14.07 10.97
CA VAL A 33 -0.75 -14.25 9.90
C VAL A 33 0.09 -12.98 9.69
N ARG A 34 -0.56 -11.81 9.70
CA ARG A 34 0.17 -10.53 9.52
C ARG A 34 0.95 -10.10 10.77
N ALA A 35 0.52 -10.51 11.97
CA ALA A 35 1.24 -10.18 13.21
C ALA A 35 2.59 -10.92 13.33
N VAL A 36 2.72 -12.12 12.76
CA VAL A 36 3.95 -12.90 12.87
C VAL A 36 5.20 -12.15 12.37
N PRO A 37 5.21 -11.52 11.17
CA PRO A 37 6.35 -10.71 10.75
C PRO A 37 6.73 -9.62 11.74
N GLU A 38 5.74 -8.92 12.30
CA GLU A 38 5.98 -7.86 13.28
C GLU A 38 6.64 -8.38 14.55
N LEU A 39 6.25 -9.58 14.99
CA LEU A 39 6.85 -10.23 16.16
C LEU A 39 8.29 -10.70 15.87
N LEU A 40 8.52 -11.29 14.70
CA LEU A 40 9.83 -11.82 14.31
C LEU A 40 10.87 -10.71 14.08
N MET A 41 10.44 -9.52 13.64
CA MET A 41 11.30 -8.35 13.51
C MET A 41 11.73 -7.72 14.86
N GLY A 42 11.20 -8.22 15.97
CA GLY A 42 11.55 -7.71 17.30
C GLY A 42 11.23 -6.21 17.45
N PRO A 43 12.20 -5.35 17.80
CA PRO A 43 12.00 -3.91 17.96
C PRO A 43 11.95 -3.14 16.63
N TYR A 44 12.18 -3.80 15.49
CA TYR A 44 12.32 -3.14 14.18
C TYR A 44 11.02 -3.19 13.39
N LEU A 45 10.84 -2.23 12.46
CA LEU A 45 9.68 -2.17 11.58
C LEU A 45 9.82 -3.08 10.37
N VAL A 46 8.68 -3.58 9.91
CA VAL A 46 8.52 -4.28 8.65
C VAL A 46 8.21 -3.29 7.54
N GLY A 47 8.78 -3.53 6.36
CA GLY A 47 8.45 -2.80 5.14
C GLY A 47 9.19 -1.48 4.96
N PHE A 48 9.36 -1.12 3.69
CA PHE A 48 10.05 0.09 3.30
C PHE A 48 9.26 1.37 3.65
N ASP A 49 7.97 1.41 3.29
CA ASP A 49 7.15 2.61 3.49
C ASP A 49 7.00 2.97 4.97
N SER A 50 7.09 1.97 5.86
CA SER A 50 7.00 2.19 7.30
C SER A 50 8.11 3.12 7.82
N ILE A 51 9.35 2.88 7.38
CA ILE A 51 10.52 3.67 7.80
C ILE A 51 10.75 4.88 6.89
N ALA A 52 10.56 4.73 5.58
CA ALA A 52 10.91 5.79 4.63
C ALA A 52 9.85 6.89 4.53
N TYR A 53 8.60 6.59 4.91
CA TYR A 53 7.50 7.55 4.79
C TYR A 53 6.74 7.74 6.11
N TYR A 54 6.22 6.67 6.75
CA TYR A 54 5.32 6.87 7.89
C TYR A 54 6.03 7.48 9.09
N VAL A 55 7.23 7.02 9.42
CA VAL A 55 8.02 7.57 10.51
C VAL A 55 8.39 9.03 10.27
N PRO A 56 9.00 9.41 9.12
CA PRO A 56 9.35 10.80 8.85
C PRO A 56 8.15 11.76 8.88
N PHE A 57 7.05 11.39 8.23
CA PHE A 57 5.86 12.27 8.19
C PHE A 57 5.26 12.49 9.57
N VAL A 58 5.14 11.44 10.39
CA VAL A 58 4.60 11.59 11.75
C VAL A 58 5.52 12.46 12.62
N TYR A 59 6.83 12.25 12.55
CA TYR A 59 7.78 13.09 13.30
C TYR A 59 7.76 14.54 12.83
N SER A 60 7.70 14.79 11.52
CA SER A 60 7.58 16.13 10.98
C SER A 60 6.31 16.83 11.49
N TRP A 61 5.17 16.14 11.51
CA TRP A 61 3.93 16.72 12.03
C TRP A 61 3.98 17.02 13.53
N ILE A 62 4.65 16.18 14.32
CA ILE A 62 4.80 16.39 15.76
C ILE A 62 5.73 17.56 16.05
N ARG A 63 6.81 17.69 15.30
CA ARG A 63 7.88 18.71 15.55
C ARG A 63 7.56 20.07 14.95
N HIS A 64 7.08 20.10 13.73
CA HIS A 64 6.86 21.35 12.97
C HIS A 64 5.40 21.80 12.90
N GLY A 65 4.49 20.99 13.43
CA GLY A 65 3.06 21.22 13.31
C GLY A 65 2.50 20.91 11.92
N LEU A 66 1.22 21.20 11.73
CA LEU A 66 0.50 20.89 10.51
C LEU A 66 0.45 22.11 9.58
N ASN A 67 1.11 22.03 8.44
CA ASN A 67 0.86 22.93 7.33
C ASN A 67 -0.37 22.43 6.56
N SER A 68 -1.38 23.29 6.37
CA SER A 68 -2.68 22.89 5.81
C SER A 68 -2.59 22.23 4.43
N TRP A 69 -1.72 22.73 3.54
CA TRP A 69 -1.57 22.16 2.21
C TRP A 69 -0.77 20.86 2.21
N SER A 70 0.35 20.81 2.94
CA SER A 70 1.12 19.58 3.09
C SER A 70 0.31 18.48 3.77
N PHE A 71 -0.48 18.86 4.80
CA PHE A 71 -1.39 17.94 5.46
C PHE A 71 -2.35 17.24 4.50
N LEU A 72 -3.04 18.02 3.65
CA LEU A 72 -3.99 17.47 2.69
C LEU A 72 -3.29 16.71 1.55
N ALA A 73 -2.16 17.21 1.07
CA ALA A 73 -1.40 16.59 -0.01
C ALA A 73 -0.96 15.15 0.32
N GLU A 74 -0.67 14.87 1.59
CA GLU A 74 -0.22 13.54 2.04
C GLU A 74 -1.36 12.53 2.25
N VAL A 75 -2.62 12.90 2.01
CA VAL A 75 -3.78 12.01 2.23
C VAL A 75 -3.79 11.48 3.67
N PRO A 76 -4.25 12.28 4.63
CA PRO A 76 -3.73 12.32 5.99
C PRO A 76 -4.23 11.23 6.95
N LEU A 77 -5.22 10.40 6.61
CA LEU A 77 -5.95 9.62 7.62
C LEU A 77 -5.05 8.67 8.44
N LEU A 78 -4.17 7.93 7.78
CA LEU A 78 -3.24 7.03 8.49
C LEU A 78 -2.26 7.82 9.37
N TYR A 79 -1.72 8.92 8.84
CA TYR A 79 -0.80 9.78 9.59
C TYR A 79 -1.49 10.42 10.80
N CYS A 80 -2.74 10.85 10.69
CA CYS A 80 -3.55 11.32 11.83
C CYS A 80 -3.69 10.25 12.90
N ILE A 81 -4.00 9.00 12.51
CA ILE A 81 -4.14 7.90 13.45
C ILE A 81 -2.81 7.65 14.17
N LEU A 82 -1.69 7.58 13.45
CA LEU A 82 -0.37 7.35 14.02
C LEU A 82 0.08 8.51 14.91
N THR A 83 -0.10 9.76 14.47
CA THR A 83 0.23 10.95 15.25
C THR A 83 -0.58 11.00 16.54
N LEU A 84 -1.91 10.78 16.46
CA LEU A 84 -2.76 10.77 17.64
C LEU A 84 -2.34 9.65 18.61
N THR A 85 -2.04 8.46 18.11
CA THR A 85 -1.57 7.33 18.94
C THR A 85 -0.26 7.69 19.65
N ASN A 86 0.66 8.36 18.96
CA ASN A 86 1.92 8.81 19.56
C ASN A 86 1.71 9.93 20.60
N LEU A 87 0.81 10.89 20.32
CA LEU A 87 0.46 11.94 21.29
C LEU A 87 -0.22 11.38 22.57
N LEU A 88 -0.87 10.22 22.46
CA LEU A 88 -1.40 9.50 23.61
C LEU A 88 -0.32 8.70 24.39
N GLY A 89 0.95 8.85 24.03
CA GLY A 89 2.08 8.26 24.75
C GLY A 89 2.49 6.87 24.24
N VAL A 90 1.90 6.36 23.15
CA VAL A 90 2.33 5.10 22.55
C VAL A 90 3.53 5.36 21.62
N ASP A 91 4.60 4.61 21.81
CA ASP A 91 5.75 4.69 20.90
C ASP A 91 5.34 4.47 19.43
N LEU A 92 5.87 5.30 18.52
CA LEU A 92 5.49 5.28 17.11
C LEU A 92 5.78 3.94 16.43
N ILE A 93 6.90 3.31 16.77
CA ILE A 93 7.27 1.99 16.22
C ILE A 93 6.24 0.96 16.67
N LEU A 94 5.90 0.94 17.96
CA LEU A 94 4.89 0.05 18.52
C LEU A 94 3.51 0.32 17.90
N ALA A 95 3.16 1.59 17.67
CA ALA A 95 1.90 1.97 17.02
C ALA A 95 1.80 1.38 15.60
N ILE A 96 2.85 1.56 14.77
CA ILE A 96 2.88 1.02 13.40
C ILE A 96 2.80 -0.51 13.42
N LYS A 97 3.62 -1.17 14.27
CA LYS A 97 3.64 -2.63 14.44
C LYS A 97 2.30 -3.21 14.87
N SER A 98 1.53 -2.46 15.65
CA SER A 98 0.21 -2.89 16.11
C SER A 98 -0.89 -2.61 15.08
N ILE A 99 -0.82 -1.48 14.40
CA ILE A 99 -1.82 -1.05 13.42
C ILE A 99 -1.78 -1.95 12.17
N ALA A 100 -0.61 -2.37 11.70
CA ALA A 100 -0.49 -3.18 10.49
C ALA A 100 -1.30 -4.50 10.56
N PRO A 101 -1.16 -5.37 11.57
CA PRO A 101 -1.99 -6.56 11.70
C PRO A 101 -3.48 -6.25 11.91
N LEU A 102 -3.80 -5.18 12.65
CA LEU A 102 -5.18 -4.76 12.88
C LEU A 102 -5.86 -4.34 11.57
N LEU A 103 -5.19 -3.56 10.71
CA LEU A 103 -5.70 -3.19 9.40
C LEU A 103 -5.99 -4.42 8.55
N HIS A 104 -5.08 -5.40 8.54
CA HIS A 104 -5.27 -6.64 7.79
C HIS A 104 -6.46 -7.46 8.30
N GLY A 105 -6.64 -7.55 9.61
CA GLY A 105 -7.81 -8.16 10.23
C GLY A 105 -9.11 -7.43 9.89
N PHE A 106 -9.13 -6.10 9.96
CA PHE A 106 -10.31 -5.30 9.60
C PHE A 106 -10.61 -5.36 8.10
N LEU A 107 -9.59 -5.34 7.22
CA LEU A 107 -9.80 -5.58 5.80
C LEU A 107 -10.50 -6.91 5.57
N ALA A 108 -10.02 -7.96 6.22
CA ALA A 108 -10.62 -9.28 6.15
C ALA A 108 -12.09 -9.28 6.61
N LEU A 109 -12.39 -8.61 7.72
CA LEU A 109 -13.75 -8.49 8.24
C LEU A 109 -14.68 -7.74 7.28
N THR A 110 -14.19 -6.67 6.62
CA THR A 110 -15.00 -5.92 5.64
C THR A 110 -15.21 -6.68 4.34
N VAL A 111 -14.21 -7.47 3.90
CA VAL A 111 -14.37 -8.42 2.78
C VAL A 111 -15.43 -9.49 3.12
N TYR A 112 -15.42 -10.02 4.34
CA TYR A 112 -16.48 -10.92 4.81
C TYR A 112 -17.85 -10.25 4.78
N GLY A 113 -17.95 -9.02 5.30
CA GLY A 113 -19.17 -8.21 5.27
C GLY A 113 -19.69 -7.98 3.85
N PHE A 114 -18.82 -7.57 2.92
CA PHE A 114 -19.17 -7.40 1.51
C PHE A 114 -19.67 -8.70 0.89
N SER A 115 -18.96 -9.80 1.11
CA SER A 115 -19.32 -11.12 0.56
C SER A 115 -20.68 -11.59 1.06
N SER A 116 -20.95 -11.42 2.37
CA SER A 116 -22.20 -11.88 2.99
C SER A 116 -23.40 -10.99 2.68
N HIS A 117 -23.20 -9.65 2.61
CA HIS A 117 -24.31 -8.69 2.49
C HIS A 117 -24.53 -8.15 1.08
N ALA A 118 -23.47 -7.98 0.27
CA ALA A 118 -23.58 -7.46 -1.09
C ALA A 118 -23.65 -8.60 -2.13
N LEU A 119 -22.91 -9.71 -1.91
CA LEU A 119 -22.95 -10.87 -2.78
C LEU A 119 -23.95 -11.93 -2.33
N ASN A 120 -24.54 -11.80 -1.13
CA ASN A 120 -25.48 -12.75 -0.52
C ASN A 120 -24.88 -14.17 -0.41
N TRP A 121 -23.59 -14.28 -0.13
CA TRP A 121 -22.94 -15.58 0.02
C TRP A 121 -23.17 -16.17 1.41
N SER A 122 -23.16 -17.50 1.49
CA SER A 122 -23.25 -18.21 2.77
C SER A 122 -22.05 -17.91 3.66
N PRO A 123 -22.15 -18.02 5.01
CA PRO A 123 -21.05 -17.72 5.91
C PRO A 123 -19.75 -18.47 5.59
N LYS A 124 -19.84 -19.75 5.23
CA LYS A 124 -18.66 -20.54 4.82
C LYS A 124 -18.04 -20.06 3.52
N LYS A 125 -18.85 -19.67 2.53
CA LYS A 125 -18.35 -19.12 1.27
C LYS A 125 -17.77 -17.73 1.45
N SER A 126 -18.36 -16.90 2.32
CA SER A 126 -17.83 -15.59 2.68
C SER A 126 -16.49 -15.72 3.42
N LEU A 127 -16.34 -16.68 4.33
CA LEU A 127 -15.08 -16.97 4.98
C LEU A 127 -14.01 -17.41 3.98
N LEU A 128 -14.36 -18.32 3.05
CA LEU A 128 -13.43 -18.74 1.98
C LEU A 128 -12.98 -17.53 1.13
N ALA A 129 -13.92 -16.64 0.78
CA ALA A 129 -13.59 -15.42 0.05
C ALA A 129 -12.63 -14.53 0.82
N THR A 130 -12.89 -14.33 2.10
CA THR A 130 -12.03 -13.56 2.98
C THR A 130 -10.62 -14.12 3.03
N LEU A 131 -10.49 -15.42 3.30
CA LEU A 131 -9.18 -16.08 3.38
C LEU A 131 -8.44 -16.04 2.05
N LEU A 132 -9.11 -16.26 0.91
CA LEU A 132 -8.47 -16.14 -0.39
C LEU A 132 -8.04 -14.70 -0.68
N VAL A 133 -8.91 -13.71 -0.44
CA VAL A 133 -8.63 -12.30 -0.70
C VAL A 133 -7.47 -11.78 0.15
N THR A 134 -7.37 -12.19 1.41
CA THR A 134 -6.38 -11.63 2.35
C THR A 134 -5.10 -12.46 2.47
N LEU A 135 -5.18 -13.77 2.33
CA LEU A 135 -4.00 -14.65 2.45
C LEU A 135 -3.36 -14.99 1.10
N TYR A 136 -3.93 -14.53 0.00
CA TYR A 136 -3.25 -14.63 -1.29
C TYR A 136 -2.00 -13.75 -1.28
N PHE A 137 -0.91 -14.24 -1.85
CA PHE A 137 0.41 -13.62 -1.70
C PHE A 137 0.47 -12.14 -2.12
N VAL A 138 -0.35 -11.72 -3.10
CA VAL A 138 -0.40 -10.31 -3.52
C VAL A 138 -1.03 -9.43 -2.44
N ALA A 139 -2.07 -9.90 -1.77
CA ALA A 139 -2.67 -9.16 -0.66
C ALA A 139 -1.73 -9.11 0.55
N LEU A 140 -1.03 -10.21 0.85
CA LEU A 140 0.01 -10.22 1.87
C LEU A 140 1.14 -9.24 1.56
N ARG A 141 1.50 -9.08 0.26
CA ARG A 141 2.46 -8.05 -0.16
C ARG A 141 1.92 -6.63 0.10
N ILE A 142 0.65 -6.38 -0.16
CA ILE A 142 0.04 -5.08 0.15
C ILE A 142 0.08 -4.82 1.66
N SER A 143 -0.22 -5.82 2.48
CA SER A 143 -0.21 -5.70 3.94
C SER A 143 1.19 -5.45 4.51
N TRP A 144 2.26 -5.70 3.74
CA TRP A 144 3.63 -5.60 4.21
C TRP A 144 4.01 -4.17 4.63
N ASP A 145 3.72 -3.21 3.78
CA ASP A 145 4.08 -1.80 3.98
C ASP A 145 3.10 -0.79 3.35
N LEU A 146 2.13 -1.24 2.55
CA LEU A 146 1.15 -0.35 1.93
C LEU A 146 -0.07 -0.13 2.86
N LEU A 147 0.17 0.28 4.12
CA LEU A 147 -0.87 0.40 5.15
C LEU A 147 -1.96 1.41 4.79
N ARG A 148 -1.62 2.50 4.07
CA ARG A 148 -2.60 3.47 3.56
C ARG A 148 -3.56 2.82 2.57
N ASN A 149 -3.05 1.92 1.71
CA ASN A 149 -3.90 1.17 0.77
C ASN A 149 -4.85 0.23 1.53
N GLU A 150 -4.37 -0.47 2.56
CA GLU A 150 -5.23 -1.35 3.37
C GLU A 150 -6.33 -0.57 4.09
N LEU A 151 -5.99 0.56 4.71
CA LEU A 151 -6.97 1.43 5.35
C LEU A 151 -8.04 1.89 4.36
N ALA A 152 -7.63 2.31 3.16
CA ALA A 152 -8.57 2.71 2.11
C ALA A 152 -9.44 1.55 1.61
N LEU A 153 -8.87 0.34 1.47
CA LEU A 153 -9.61 -0.86 1.06
C LEU A 153 -10.67 -1.28 2.08
N ILE A 154 -10.41 -1.11 3.38
CA ILE A 154 -11.41 -1.32 4.43
C ILE A 154 -12.65 -0.48 4.15
N PHE A 155 -12.47 0.82 3.94
CA PHE A 155 -13.58 1.73 3.66
C PHE A 155 -14.17 1.50 2.27
N LEU A 156 -13.37 1.11 1.27
CA LEU A 156 -13.88 0.74 -0.05
C LEU A 156 -14.87 -0.43 0.04
N PHE A 157 -14.55 -1.51 0.76
CA PHE A 157 -15.47 -2.65 0.90
C PHE A 157 -16.73 -2.29 1.69
N ILE A 158 -16.64 -1.38 2.67
CA ILE A 158 -17.80 -0.82 3.35
C ILE A 158 -18.65 -0.03 2.35
N ALA A 159 -18.05 0.87 1.56
CA ALA A 159 -18.76 1.65 0.54
C ALA A 159 -19.45 0.74 -0.49
N LEU A 160 -18.76 -0.28 -1.01
CA LEU A 160 -19.34 -1.26 -1.94
C LEU A 160 -20.53 -2.04 -1.36
N THR A 161 -20.53 -2.24 -0.03
CA THR A 161 -21.66 -2.86 0.68
C THR A 161 -22.84 -1.91 0.81
N LEU A 162 -22.60 -0.59 0.89
CA LEU A 162 -23.61 0.43 1.07
C LEU A 162 -24.22 0.93 -0.27
N ILE A 163 -23.45 0.96 -1.37
CA ILE A 163 -23.94 1.44 -2.68
C ILE A 163 -25.31 0.87 -3.06
N PRO A 164 -25.61 -0.45 -2.94
CA PRO A 164 -26.93 -0.97 -3.28
C PRO A 164 -28.07 -0.52 -2.36
N ARG A 165 -27.75 0.19 -1.28
CA ARG A 165 -28.71 0.64 -0.25
C ARG A 165 -28.87 2.16 -0.18
N VAL A 166 -28.14 2.91 -1.01
CA VAL A 166 -28.07 4.37 -0.92
C VAL A 166 -29.45 5.06 -1.01
N TYR A 167 -30.37 4.50 -1.81
CA TYR A 167 -31.72 5.04 -2.00
C TYR A 167 -32.72 4.72 -0.87
N ARG A 168 -32.33 3.89 0.13
CA ARG A 168 -33.23 3.47 1.21
C ARG A 168 -33.49 4.54 2.27
N GLY A 169 -32.81 5.69 2.19
CA GLY A 169 -33.02 6.81 3.08
C GLY A 169 -31.76 7.63 3.33
N TRP A 170 -31.94 8.82 3.88
CA TRP A 170 -30.89 9.80 4.11
C TRP A 170 -29.73 9.26 4.99
N LYS A 171 -30.03 8.41 5.99
CA LYS A 171 -29.02 7.78 6.85
C LYS A 171 -28.05 6.92 6.04
N SER A 172 -28.55 6.14 5.08
CA SER A 172 -27.70 5.33 4.20
C SER A 172 -26.84 6.21 3.28
N SER A 173 -27.38 7.31 2.80
CA SER A 173 -26.66 8.27 1.96
C SER A 173 -25.54 8.96 2.74
N ILE A 174 -25.79 9.41 3.97
CA ILE A 174 -24.77 10.01 4.84
C ILE A 174 -23.67 8.99 5.18
N LEU A 175 -24.04 7.76 5.57
CA LEU A 175 -23.07 6.73 5.90
C LEU A 175 -22.18 6.40 4.69
N LEU A 176 -22.77 6.33 3.48
CA LEU A 176 -22.00 6.14 2.25
C LEU A 176 -21.07 7.33 1.98
N ALA A 177 -21.57 8.56 2.08
CA ALA A 177 -20.77 9.78 1.88
C ALA A 177 -19.58 9.84 2.85
N SER A 178 -19.82 9.60 4.16
CA SER A 178 -18.77 9.55 5.16
C SER A 178 -17.74 8.47 4.86
N THR A 179 -18.19 7.28 4.44
CA THR A 179 -17.29 6.19 4.07
C THR A 179 -16.44 6.56 2.84
N MET A 180 -17.01 7.20 1.83
CA MET A 180 -16.29 7.66 0.64
C MET A 180 -15.25 8.74 0.97
N ILE A 181 -15.57 9.66 1.90
CA ILE A 181 -14.63 10.65 2.44
C ILE A 181 -13.44 9.93 3.09
N LEU A 182 -13.69 8.91 3.91
CA LEU A 182 -12.63 8.13 4.56
C LEU A 182 -11.74 7.39 3.54
N VAL A 183 -12.30 6.89 2.44
CA VAL A 183 -11.48 6.34 1.33
C VAL A 183 -10.58 7.44 0.75
N ALA A 184 -11.15 8.63 0.45
CA ALA A 184 -10.40 9.74 -0.14
C ALA A 184 -9.26 10.24 0.77
N LEU A 185 -9.49 10.25 2.09
CA LEU A 185 -8.47 10.61 3.09
C LEU A 185 -7.44 9.52 3.36
N SER A 186 -7.65 8.30 2.85
CA SER A 186 -6.76 7.17 3.10
C SER A 186 -5.77 6.91 1.97
N HIS A 187 -6.21 6.91 0.69
CA HIS A 187 -5.31 6.60 -0.44
C HIS A 187 -5.91 6.96 -1.80
N GLU A 188 -5.12 7.62 -2.64
CA GLU A 188 -5.55 8.20 -3.93
C GLU A 188 -5.97 7.12 -4.94
N LEU A 189 -5.19 6.05 -5.09
CA LEU A 189 -5.47 4.99 -6.06
C LEU A 189 -6.77 4.26 -5.73
N VAL A 190 -6.99 3.95 -4.45
CA VAL A 190 -8.21 3.27 -4.00
C VAL A 190 -9.42 4.19 -4.17
N THR A 191 -9.23 5.51 -3.99
CA THR A 191 -10.25 6.53 -4.29
C THR A 191 -10.59 6.56 -5.77
N ALA A 192 -9.59 6.49 -6.65
CA ALA A 192 -9.82 6.39 -8.09
C ALA A 192 -10.62 5.13 -8.45
N VAL A 193 -10.29 3.98 -7.88
CA VAL A 193 -11.08 2.74 -8.03
C VAL A 193 -12.52 2.94 -7.59
N LEU A 194 -12.74 3.56 -6.42
CA LEU A 194 -14.08 3.86 -5.90
C LEU A 194 -14.86 4.74 -6.87
N PHE A 195 -14.29 5.85 -7.34
CA PHE A 195 -14.98 6.79 -8.23
C PHE A 195 -15.28 6.19 -9.60
N ILE A 196 -14.42 5.34 -10.11
CA ILE A 196 -14.67 4.57 -11.32
C ILE A 196 -15.89 3.63 -11.14
N ILE A 197 -15.96 2.92 -10.02
CA ILE A 197 -17.09 2.03 -9.71
C ILE A 197 -18.37 2.85 -9.52
N VAL A 198 -18.32 3.96 -8.81
CA VAL A 198 -19.46 4.87 -8.60
C VAL A 198 -19.93 5.45 -9.93
N GLY A 199 -19.02 6.03 -10.72
CA GLY A 199 -19.36 6.62 -12.02
C GLY A 199 -19.99 5.62 -12.98
N THR A 200 -19.42 4.43 -13.10
CA THR A 200 -20.00 3.37 -13.93
C THR A 200 -21.34 2.87 -13.39
N THR A 201 -21.54 2.88 -12.07
CA THR A 201 -22.83 2.52 -11.44
C THR A 201 -23.89 3.58 -11.72
N VAL A 202 -23.52 4.88 -11.62
CA VAL A 202 -24.41 5.99 -12.00
C VAL A 202 -24.82 5.88 -13.47
N LEU A 203 -23.85 5.69 -14.37
CA LEU A 203 -24.16 5.49 -15.80
C LEU A 203 -25.14 4.32 -16.02
N ARG A 204 -24.91 3.19 -15.34
CA ARG A 204 -25.82 2.04 -15.40
C ARG A 204 -27.23 2.41 -14.94
N PHE A 205 -27.39 3.15 -13.84
CA PHE A 205 -28.69 3.60 -13.34
C PHE A 205 -29.38 4.53 -14.35
N LEU A 206 -28.63 5.47 -14.95
CA LEU A 206 -29.15 6.36 -16.00
C LEU A 206 -29.63 5.58 -17.23
N PHE A 207 -28.86 4.61 -17.73
CA PHE A 207 -29.29 3.75 -18.83
C PHE A 207 -30.54 2.90 -18.54
N LYS A 208 -30.71 2.53 -17.26
CA LYS A 208 -31.92 1.81 -16.80
C LYS A 208 -33.06 2.73 -16.43
N LYS A 209 -32.88 4.05 -16.53
CA LYS A 209 -33.86 5.06 -16.11
C LYS A 209 -34.20 5.00 -14.60
N GLU A 210 -33.28 4.48 -13.77
CA GLU A 210 -33.33 4.44 -12.30
C GLU A 210 -32.80 5.78 -11.76
N LEU A 211 -33.54 6.89 -12.00
CA LEU A 211 -33.05 8.26 -11.76
C LEU A 211 -32.90 8.60 -10.27
N VAL A 212 -33.73 8.02 -9.41
CA VAL A 212 -33.67 8.24 -7.94
C VAL A 212 -32.38 7.66 -7.38
N GLU A 213 -32.03 6.45 -7.80
CA GLU A 213 -30.81 5.74 -7.43
C GLU A 213 -29.58 6.49 -7.93
N ALA A 214 -29.60 6.93 -9.19
CA ALA A 214 -28.53 7.71 -9.79
C ALA A 214 -28.30 9.01 -9.02
N ARG A 215 -29.36 9.79 -8.76
CA ARG A 215 -29.30 11.06 -8.01
C ARG A 215 -28.78 10.84 -6.60
N SER A 216 -29.28 9.84 -5.88
CA SER A 216 -28.87 9.55 -4.52
C SER A 216 -27.38 9.19 -4.45
N LEU A 217 -26.88 8.40 -5.42
CA LEU A 217 -25.47 8.02 -5.48
C LEU A 217 -24.58 9.21 -5.83
N VAL A 218 -24.97 10.04 -6.79
CA VAL A 218 -24.25 11.28 -7.13
C VAL A 218 -24.16 12.19 -5.93
N LEU A 219 -25.28 12.51 -5.26
CA LEU A 219 -25.29 13.40 -4.10
C LEU A 219 -24.43 12.86 -2.96
N SER A 220 -24.44 11.55 -2.71
CA SER A 220 -23.59 10.92 -1.69
C SER A 220 -22.11 10.95 -2.04
N SER A 221 -21.75 11.00 -3.32
CA SER A 221 -20.35 11.03 -3.75
C SER A 221 -19.75 12.43 -3.81
N LEU A 222 -20.56 13.48 -3.95
CA LEU A 222 -20.08 14.85 -4.09
C LEU A 222 -19.09 15.30 -3.01
N PRO A 223 -19.31 15.08 -1.69
CA PRO A 223 -18.35 15.50 -0.68
C PRO A 223 -16.98 14.85 -0.84
N ALA A 224 -16.95 13.56 -1.17
CA ALA A 224 -15.70 12.82 -1.39
C ALA A 224 -14.99 13.26 -2.68
N VAL A 225 -15.74 13.55 -3.76
CA VAL A 225 -15.19 14.10 -5.00
C VAL A 225 -14.58 15.48 -4.76
N SER A 226 -15.32 16.38 -4.08
CA SER A 226 -14.81 17.71 -3.74
C SER A 226 -13.54 17.64 -2.90
N LEU A 227 -13.51 16.76 -1.89
CA LEU A 227 -12.32 16.55 -1.07
C LEU A 227 -11.15 16.00 -1.88
N PHE A 228 -11.40 15.05 -2.78
CA PHE A 228 -10.34 14.48 -3.62
C PHE A 228 -9.74 15.53 -4.57
N LEU A 229 -10.58 16.40 -5.15
CA LEU A 229 -10.11 17.53 -5.95
C LEU A 229 -9.29 18.53 -5.12
N LEU A 230 -9.69 18.74 -3.87
CA LEU A 230 -8.94 19.59 -2.94
C LEU A 230 -7.58 18.98 -2.58
N ILE A 231 -7.53 17.66 -2.34
CA ILE A 231 -6.27 16.92 -2.12
C ILE A 231 -5.36 17.06 -3.35
N PHE A 232 -5.92 16.87 -4.55
CA PHE A 232 -5.18 17.02 -5.79
C PHE A 232 -4.63 18.44 -5.96
N TYR A 233 -5.44 19.45 -5.68
CA TYR A 233 -5.01 20.85 -5.68
C TYR A 233 -3.90 21.11 -4.65
N ALA A 234 -4.03 20.57 -3.43
CA ALA A 234 -3.00 20.66 -2.40
C ALA A 234 -1.66 20.07 -2.86
N LYS A 235 -1.68 18.92 -3.53
CA LYS A 235 -0.47 18.32 -4.13
C LYS A 235 0.18 19.24 -5.16
N CYS A 236 -0.62 19.86 -6.03
CA CYS A 236 -0.10 20.81 -7.01
C CYS A 236 0.54 22.04 -6.34
N MET A 237 -0.02 22.52 -5.24
CA MET A 237 0.51 23.67 -4.50
C MET A 237 1.82 23.34 -3.78
N VAL A 238 1.90 22.17 -3.14
CA VAL A 238 3.11 21.73 -2.42
C VAL A 238 4.27 21.43 -3.37
N SER A 239 3.98 20.83 -4.53
CA SER A 239 5.00 20.46 -5.53
C SER A 239 5.37 21.59 -6.49
N SER A 240 4.96 22.83 -6.24
CA SER A 240 5.19 23.98 -7.12
C SER A 240 4.78 23.72 -8.59
N GLY A 241 3.72 22.93 -8.79
CA GLY A 241 3.21 22.55 -10.11
C GLY A 241 3.94 21.39 -10.80
N GLU A 242 5.02 20.89 -10.24
CA GLU A 242 5.77 19.76 -10.82
C GLU A 242 4.92 18.48 -10.86
N PHE A 243 4.10 18.25 -9.84
CA PHE A 243 3.13 17.16 -9.83
C PHE A 243 2.19 17.21 -11.04
N LEU A 244 1.64 18.38 -11.38
CA LEU A 244 0.78 18.58 -12.55
C LEU A 244 1.57 18.40 -13.84
N ARG A 245 2.80 18.92 -13.89
CA ARG A 245 3.70 18.73 -15.02
C ARG A 245 4.01 17.26 -15.27
N VAL A 246 4.33 16.50 -14.25
CA VAL A 246 4.56 15.04 -14.34
C VAL A 246 3.28 14.31 -14.75
N LEU A 247 2.13 14.73 -14.21
CA LEU A 247 0.84 14.12 -14.54
C LEU A 247 0.39 14.42 -15.98
N LEU A 248 0.63 15.63 -16.51
CA LEU A 248 0.23 16.06 -17.83
C LEU A 248 1.34 15.85 -18.90
N SER A 249 2.58 15.63 -18.49
CA SER A 249 3.64 15.30 -19.41
C SER A 249 3.39 13.92 -19.99
N PHE A 250 2.75 13.88 -21.15
CA PHE A 250 2.95 12.75 -22.05
C PHE A 250 4.44 12.74 -22.40
N PRO A 251 5.18 11.67 -22.10
CA PRO A 251 6.57 11.63 -22.49
C PRO A 251 6.66 11.82 -23.99
N ALA A 252 7.37 12.85 -24.40
CA ALA A 252 7.70 13.02 -25.81
C ALA A 252 8.39 11.72 -26.27
N LYS A 253 7.98 11.19 -27.43
CA LYS A 253 8.64 10.06 -28.07
C LYS A 253 10.14 10.29 -28.02
N GLY A 254 10.89 9.47 -27.23
CA GLY A 254 12.33 9.58 -27.13
C GLY A 254 12.90 10.09 -25.80
N SER A 255 12.08 10.46 -24.82
CA SER A 255 12.60 10.77 -23.47
C SER A 255 12.89 9.47 -22.71
N GLU A 256 14.12 8.98 -22.81
CA GLU A 256 14.58 7.80 -22.06
C GLU A 256 14.53 8.01 -20.53
N GLY A 257 14.51 9.27 -20.09
CA GLY A 257 14.62 9.63 -18.67
C GLY A 257 13.49 9.10 -17.76
N TRP A 258 12.26 8.96 -18.25
CA TRP A 258 11.18 8.45 -17.41
C TRP A 258 11.19 6.91 -17.28
N LEU A 259 11.68 6.18 -18.29
CA LEU A 259 11.87 4.73 -18.20
C LEU A 259 12.92 4.40 -17.14
N SER A 260 14.00 5.17 -17.08
CA SER A 260 15.07 5.00 -16.11
C SER A 260 14.61 5.30 -14.68
N LEU A 261 13.70 6.27 -14.47
CA LEU A 261 13.08 6.54 -13.18
C LEU A 261 12.35 5.32 -12.59
N TYR A 262 11.82 4.43 -13.44
CA TYR A 262 11.16 3.19 -13.02
C TYR A 262 12.07 1.96 -13.20
N GLY A 263 13.33 2.14 -13.52
CA GLY A 263 14.28 1.04 -13.69
C GLY A 263 14.12 0.25 -15.00
N PHE A 264 13.43 0.80 -16.01
CA PHE A 264 13.29 0.18 -17.33
C PHE A 264 14.30 0.73 -18.31
N THR A 265 14.86 -0.15 -19.15
CA THR A 265 15.84 0.22 -20.17
C THR A 265 15.19 0.60 -21.49
N SER A 266 13.98 0.14 -21.76
CA SER A 266 13.26 0.38 -23.00
C SER A 266 11.76 0.17 -22.84
N TYR A 267 10.98 0.64 -23.81
CA TYR A 267 9.54 0.38 -23.83
C TYR A 267 9.18 -1.12 -23.91
N PRO A 268 9.81 -1.96 -24.76
CA PRO A 268 9.60 -3.41 -24.71
C PRO A 268 9.89 -4.03 -23.33
N ASP A 269 10.93 -3.55 -22.66
CA ASP A 269 11.27 -3.99 -21.30
C ASP A 269 10.15 -3.65 -20.30
N MET A 270 9.61 -2.43 -20.35
CA MET A 270 8.47 -2.04 -19.53
C MET A 270 7.24 -2.92 -19.80
N VAL A 271 6.90 -3.17 -21.07
CA VAL A 271 5.75 -4.00 -21.44
C VAL A 271 5.94 -5.44 -20.95
N LEU A 272 7.13 -6.01 -21.16
CA LEU A 272 7.45 -7.36 -20.69
C LEU A 272 7.34 -7.47 -19.17
N ASN A 273 7.89 -6.50 -18.46
CA ASN A 273 7.83 -6.43 -17.00
C ASN A 273 6.39 -6.31 -16.49
N LEU A 274 5.57 -5.43 -17.09
CA LEU A 274 4.19 -5.23 -16.68
C LEU A 274 3.32 -6.46 -16.96
N VAL A 275 3.45 -7.06 -18.14
CA VAL A 275 2.73 -8.30 -18.50
C VAL A 275 3.22 -9.48 -17.66
N GLY A 276 4.52 -9.61 -17.49
CA GLY A 276 5.12 -10.63 -16.63
C GLY A 276 4.65 -10.51 -15.19
N PHE A 277 4.58 -9.29 -14.67
CA PHE A 277 4.07 -9.04 -13.33
C PHE A 277 2.57 -9.34 -13.20
N LEU A 278 1.77 -8.96 -14.19
CA LEU A 278 0.33 -9.30 -14.24
C LEU A 278 0.13 -10.82 -14.20
N LEU A 279 0.86 -11.55 -15.03
CA LEU A 279 0.80 -13.02 -15.05
C LEU A 279 1.30 -13.61 -13.73
N TYR A 280 2.43 -13.16 -13.24
CA TYR A 280 2.98 -13.59 -11.96
C TYR A 280 1.96 -13.43 -10.82
N CYS A 281 1.34 -12.26 -10.71
CA CYS A 281 0.37 -11.98 -9.66
C CYS A 281 -0.91 -12.83 -9.76
N HIS A 282 -1.34 -13.19 -10.97
CA HIS A 282 -2.71 -13.71 -11.13
C HIS A 282 -2.81 -15.07 -11.81
N LEU A 283 -1.71 -15.64 -12.33
CA LEU A 283 -1.73 -16.90 -13.08
C LEU A 283 -2.43 -18.02 -12.32
N LEU A 284 -2.20 -18.15 -11.01
CA LEU A 284 -2.82 -19.16 -10.17
C LEU A 284 -4.34 -18.99 -10.04
N LEU A 285 -4.84 -17.76 -10.15
CA LEU A 285 -6.27 -17.47 -10.06
C LEU A 285 -7.00 -17.60 -11.42
N LEU A 286 -6.32 -17.37 -12.54
CA LEU A 286 -6.95 -17.27 -13.86
C LEU A 286 -7.84 -18.46 -14.25
N PRO A 287 -7.46 -19.74 -14.01
CA PRO A 287 -8.34 -20.88 -14.34
C PRO A 287 -9.66 -20.84 -13.57
N LEU A 288 -9.62 -20.43 -12.30
CA LEU A 288 -10.79 -20.32 -11.43
C LEU A 288 -11.60 -19.06 -11.77
N VAL A 289 -10.95 -17.96 -12.09
CA VAL A 289 -11.56 -16.71 -12.54
C VAL A 289 -12.38 -16.96 -13.82
N LYS A 290 -11.85 -17.69 -14.81
CA LYS A 290 -12.56 -18.05 -16.05
C LYS A 290 -13.88 -18.78 -15.77
N ILE A 291 -13.91 -19.68 -14.78
CA ILE A 291 -15.11 -20.41 -14.39
C ILE A 291 -16.08 -19.50 -13.63
N GLY A 292 -15.57 -18.74 -12.68
CA GLY A 292 -16.39 -17.89 -11.81
C GLY A 292 -16.99 -16.68 -12.52
N ALA A 293 -16.30 -16.09 -13.49
CA ALA A 293 -16.74 -14.92 -14.23
C ALA A 293 -18.04 -15.18 -15.03
N LYS A 294 -18.29 -16.42 -15.42
CA LYS A 294 -19.54 -16.82 -16.10
C LYS A 294 -20.77 -16.70 -15.20
N SER A 295 -20.60 -16.76 -13.88
CA SER A 295 -21.71 -16.86 -12.92
C SER A 295 -21.78 -15.71 -11.92
N LEU A 296 -20.67 -15.09 -11.55
CA LEU A 296 -20.67 -13.92 -10.66
C LEU A 296 -21.07 -12.66 -11.47
N LYS A 297 -22.32 -12.23 -11.31
CA LYS A 297 -22.87 -11.08 -12.06
C LYS A 297 -22.86 -9.77 -11.27
N ASN A 298 -22.00 -9.64 -10.25
CA ASN A 298 -21.91 -8.40 -9.48
C ASN A 298 -21.27 -7.29 -10.32
N PHE A 299 -21.99 -6.17 -10.46
CA PHE A 299 -21.60 -5.07 -11.34
C PHE A 299 -20.35 -4.33 -10.82
N SER A 300 -20.24 -4.10 -9.50
CA SER A 300 -19.11 -3.40 -8.92
C SER A 300 -17.81 -4.19 -9.11
N ILE A 301 -17.84 -5.52 -8.91
CA ILE A 301 -16.68 -6.38 -9.15
C ILE A 301 -16.30 -6.37 -10.64
N LYS A 302 -17.28 -6.46 -11.54
CA LYS A 302 -17.04 -6.40 -12.98
C LYS A 302 -16.44 -5.06 -13.41
N SER A 303 -17.00 -3.95 -12.92
CA SER A 303 -16.50 -2.61 -13.20
C SER A 303 -15.05 -2.46 -12.70
N TRP A 304 -14.77 -2.84 -11.44
CA TRP A 304 -13.42 -2.81 -10.88
C TRP A 304 -12.44 -3.59 -11.76
N THR A 305 -12.78 -4.84 -12.14
CA THR A 305 -11.90 -5.68 -12.96
C THR A 305 -11.60 -5.06 -14.32
N ILE A 306 -12.63 -4.59 -15.04
CA ILE A 306 -12.48 -4.02 -16.38
C ILE A 306 -11.58 -2.77 -16.32
N TRP A 307 -11.88 -1.86 -15.42
CA TRP A 307 -11.14 -0.60 -15.33
C TRP A 307 -9.72 -0.76 -14.80
N SER A 308 -9.49 -1.69 -13.86
CA SER A 308 -8.12 -2.00 -13.44
C SER A 308 -7.32 -2.60 -14.59
N LEU A 309 -7.92 -3.50 -15.37
CA LEU A 309 -7.26 -4.04 -16.56
C LEU A 309 -6.98 -2.95 -17.60
N THR A 310 -7.94 -2.05 -17.84
CA THR A 310 -7.74 -0.89 -18.72
C THR A 310 -6.58 -0.02 -18.22
N ALA A 311 -6.53 0.28 -16.91
CA ALA A 311 -5.47 1.08 -16.31
C ALA A 311 -4.09 0.39 -16.39
N VAL A 312 -4.02 -0.94 -16.30
CA VAL A 312 -2.79 -1.72 -16.52
C VAL A 312 -2.35 -1.66 -17.98
N LEU A 313 -3.28 -1.74 -18.92
CA LEU A 313 -2.97 -1.73 -20.36
C LEU A 313 -2.74 -0.33 -20.92
N LEU A 314 -3.26 0.71 -20.28
CA LEU A 314 -3.13 2.09 -20.77
C LEU A 314 -1.68 2.52 -20.97
N PRO A 315 -0.72 2.30 -20.04
CA PRO A 315 0.69 2.59 -20.25
C PRO A 315 1.28 1.86 -21.47
N VAL A 316 0.83 0.63 -21.72
CA VAL A 316 1.25 -0.16 -22.89
C VAL A 316 0.76 0.47 -24.19
N LEU A 317 -0.46 1.00 -24.20
CA LEU A 317 -1.07 1.60 -25.39
C LEU A 317 -0.56 3.03 -25.66
N THR A 318 -0.36 3.81 -24.60
CA THR A 318 -0.01 5.23 -24.69
C THR A 318 1.49 5.49 -24.60
N GLN A 319 2.29 4.45 -24.34
CA GLN A 319 3.74 4.58 -24.09
C GLN A 319 4.06 5.57 -22.96
N SER A 320 3.21 5.63 -21.97
CA SER A 320 3.33 6.58 -20.86
C SER A 320 3.42 5.85 -19.52
N ALA A 321 4.19 6.42 -18.57
CA ALA A 321 4.31 5.89 -17.22
C ALA A 321 3.06 6.15 -16.34
N TRP A 322 1.98 6.58 -16.94
CA TRP A 322 0.78 7.00 -16.25
C TRP A 322 0.27 5.97 -15.24
N PHE A 323 -0.05 6.46 -14.06
CA PHE A 323 -0.78 5.77 -13.01
C PHE A 323 -0.15 4.53 -12.35
N GLY A 324 1.16 4.35 -12.42
CA GLY A 324 1.79 3.27 -11.66
C GLY A 324 1.16 1.90 -11.95
N GLY A 325 1.30 1.40 -13.18
CA GLY A 325 0.65 0.18 -13.66
C GLY A 325 0.73 -1.02 -12.69
N TYR A 326 1.86 -1.17 -11.98
CA TYR A 326 2.04 -2.19 -10.95
C TYR A 326 1.01 -2.12 -9.82
N ARG A 327 0.67 -0.92 -9.34
CA ARG A 327 -0.31 -0.77 -8.25
C ARG A 327 -1.70 -1.19 -8.70
N TRP A 328 -2.06 -0.94 -9.96
CA TRP A 328 -3.31 -1.43 -10.55
C TRP A 328 -3.33 -2.95 -10.67
N VAL A 329 -2.19 -3.58 -11.02
CA VAL A 329 -2.05 -5.05 -11.01
C VAL A 329 -2.30 -5.59 -9.61
N LEU A 330 -1.71 -5.00 -8.56
CA LEU A 330 -1.95 -5.42 -7.19
C LEU A 330 -3.44 -5.29 -6.81
N MET A 331 -4.09 -4.18 -7.18
CA MET A 331 -5.52 -3.95 -6.88
C MET A 331 -6.46 -4.92 -7.60
N MET A 332 -6.07 -5.48 -8.75
CA MET A 332 -6.86 -6.50 -9.46
C MET A 332 -7.03 -7.80 -8.66
N THR A 333 -6.15 -8.08 -7.71
CA THR A 333 -6.23 -9.28 -6.86
C THR A 333 -7.58 -9.38 -6.15
N TYR A 334 -8.10 -8.26 -5.68
CA TYR A 334 -9.38 -8.25 -4.95
C TYR A 334 -10.56 -8.72 -5.80
N PRO A 335 -10.90 -8.08 -6.93
CA PRO A 335 -12.02 -8.52 -7.74
C PRO A 335 -11.79 -9.91 -8.35
N LEU A 336 -10.55 -10.26 -8.76
CA LEU A 336 -10.25 -11.58 -9.31
C LEU A 336 -10.43 -12.69 -8.28
N SER A 337 -10.10 -12.45 -7.01
CA SER A 337 -10.31 -13.41 -5.92
C SER A 337 -11.79 -13.76 -5.73
N PHE A 338 -12.72 -12.80 -5.86
CA PHE A 338 -14.17 -13.11 -5.81
C PHE A 338 -14.60 -14.00 -6.96
N TYR A 339 -14.13 -13.76 -8.18
CA TYR A 339 -14.37 -14.68 -9.28
C TYR A 339 -13.77 -16.06 -9.03
N ALA A 340 -12.55 -16.11 -8.49
CA ALA A 340 -11.89 -17.37 -8.16
C ALA A 340 -12.69 -18.17 -7.12
N VAL A 341 -13.23 -17.55 -6.08
CA VAL A 341 -14.09 -18.19 -5.07
C VAL A 341 -15.37 -18.73 -5.71
N GLU A 342 -16.01 -17.95 -6.59
CA GLU A 342 -17.16 -18.44 -7.34
C GLU A 342 -16.80 -19.65 -8.20
N GLY A 343 -15.62 -19.64 -8.82
CA GLY A 343 -15.08 -20.77 -9.58
C GLY A 343 -14.82 -22.00 -8.71
N ILE A 344 -14.18 -21.81 -7.53
CA ILE A 344 -13.90 -22.90 -6.58
C ILE A 344 -15.19 -23.65 -6.18
N THR A 345 -16.27 -22.92 -5.97
CA THR A 345 -17.54 -23.56 -5.57
C THR A 345 -18.16 -24.44 -6.66
N LYS A 346 -17.76 -24.26 -7.91
CA LYS A 346 -18.29 -25.00 -9.08
C LYS A 346 -17.38 -26.12 -9.57
N VAL A 347 -16.16 -26.19 -9.08
CA VAL A 347 -15.21 -27.24 -9.48
C VAL A 347 -15.33 -28.50 -8.60
N ARG A 348 -14.79 -29.61 -9.10
CA ARG A 348 -14.70 -30.88 -8.37
C ARG A 348 -13.89 -30.75 -7.08
N ARG A 349 -14.14 -31.64 -6.13
CA ARG A 349 -13.49 -31.64 -4.79
C ARG A 349 -11.97 -31.52 -4.84
N SER A 350 -11.31 -32.23 -5.76
CA SER A 350 -9.84 -32.18 -5.94
C SER A 350 -9.32 -30.76 -6.24
N ARG A 351 -10.02 -30.02 -7.08
CA ARG A 351 -9.63 -28.62 -7.41
C ARG A 351 -9.90 -27.65 -6.26
N ARG A 352 -10.91 -27.95 -5.40
CA ARG A 352 -11.11 -27.18 -4.16
C ARG A 352 -9.96 -27.39 -3.18
N LEU A 353 -9.49 -28.63 -3.03
CA LEU A 353 -8.31 -28.93 -2.22
C LEU A 353 -7.08 -28.20 -2.71
N PHE A 354 -6.87 -28.13 -4.04
CA PHE A 354 -5.79 -27.34 -4.62
C PHE A 354 -5.88 -25.84 -4.25
N ALA A 355 -7.08 -25.23 -4.28
CA ALA A 355 -7.25 -23.84 -3.87
C ALA A 355 -6.93 -23.61 -2.39
N PHE A 356 -7.37 -24.51 -1.49
CA PHE A 356 -7.01 -24.46 -0.08
C PHE A 356 -5.51 -24.64 0.13
N PHE A 357 -4.91 -25.56 -0.60
CA PHE A 357 -3.47 -25.79 -0.57
C PHE A 357 -2.68 -24.55 -1.03
N THR A 358 -3.15 -23.88 -2.10
CA THR A 358 -2.55 -22.61 -2.57
C THR A 358 -2.61 -21.52 -1.50
N ILE A 359 -3.77 -21.34 -0.83
CA ILE A 359 -3.89 -20.39 0.27
C ILE A 359 -2.93 -20.73 1.40
N GLY A 360 -2.88 -22.02 1.78
CA GLY A 360 -1.99 -22.51 2.85
C GLY A 360 -0.51 -22.30 2.50
N ILE A 361 -0.10 -22.57 1.27
CA ILE A 361 1.27 -22.32 0.79
C ILE A 361 1.59 -20.83 0.80
N CYS A 362 0.70 -19.95 0.33
CA CYS A 362 0.93 -18.52 0.36
C CYS A 362 1.14 -18.02 1.80
N ALA A 363 0.28 -18.44 2.72
CA ALA A 363 0.41 -18.08 4.13
C ALA A 363 1.69 -18.67 4.75
N ALA A 364 1.99 -19.94 4.51
CA ALA A 364 3.18 -20.59 5.02
C ALA A 364 4.47 -19.96 4.46
N ALA A 365 4.52 -19.67 3.17
CA ALA A 365 5.63 -18.96 2.56
C ALA A 365 5.81 -17.57 3.16
N PHE A 366 4.74 -16.82 3.41
CA PHE A 366 4.80 -15.52 4.07
C PHE A 366 5.32 -15.62 5.51
N LEU A 367 4.95 -16.66 6.25
CA LEU A 367 5.40 -16.88 7.62
C LEU A 367 6.84 -17.38 7.71
N ALA A 368 7.29 -18.17 6.72
CA ALA A 368 8.61 -18.81 6.72
C ALA A 368 9.70 -17.95 6.06
N MET A 369 9.38 -16.75 5.61
CA MET A 369 10.36 -15.93 4.88
C MET A 369 11.55 -15.53 5.74
N PRO A 370 12.77 -15.65 5.19
CA PRO A 370 13.93 -15.02 5.82
C PRO A 370 13.81 -13.52 5.67
N TYR A 371 13.51 -12.85 6.77
CA TYR A 371 13.67 -11.40 6.82
C TYR A 371 15.15 -11.07 6.62
N PRO A 372 15.50 -10.34 5.59
CA PRO A 372 15.08 -8.96 5.39
C PRO A 372 14.32 -8.65 4.10
N TYR A 373 14.13 -9.59 3.24
CA TYR A 373 13.80 -9.24 1.86
C TYR A 373 12.30 -9.26 1.51
N GLY A 374 11.42 -9.57 2.45
CA GLY A 374 9.99 -9.65 2.14
C GLY A 374 9.61 -10.84 1.26
N PHE A 375 8.33 -11.00 1.01
CA PHE A 375 7.74 -12.18 0.40
C PHE A 375 8.21 -12.47 -1.03
N PHE A 376 8.58 -11.44 -1.79
CA PHE A 376 8.98 -11.55 -3.19
C PHE A 376 10.48 -11.48 -3.43
N ALA A 377 11.28 -11.59 -2.41
CA ALA A 377 12.74 -11.51 -2.53
C ALA A 377 13.40 -12.67 -3.27
N LEU A 378 12.66 -13.43 -4.01
CA LEU A 378 13.21 -14.36 -4.96
C LEU A 378 13.80 -13.54 -6.13
N ARG A 379 15.13 -13.57 -6.28
CA ARG A 379 15.87 -12.82 -7.30
C ARG A 379 15.26 -12.92 -8.71
N GLN A 380 14.69 -14.08 -9.05
CA GLN A 380 14.07 -14.32 -10.33
C GLN A 380 12.85 -13.43 -10.65
N TYR A 381 12.27 -12.78 -9.63
CA TYR A 381 11.09 -11.92 -9.80
C TYR A 381 11.40 -10.42 -9.69
N THR A 382 12.63 -10.06 -9.37
CA THR A 382 13.04 -8.64 -9.31
C THR A 382 12.97 -7.96 -10.69
N VAL A 383 12.98 -8.75 -11.76
CA VAL A 383 12.78 -8.28 -13.14
C VAL A 383 11.38 -7.68 -13.35
N TYR A 384 10.37 -8.18 -12.62
CA TYR A 384 8.96 -7.79 -12.82
C TYR A 384 8.43 -6.78 -11.79
N ILE A 385 9.19 -6.51 -10.73
CA ILE A 385 8.74 -5.65 -9.65
C ILE A 385 9.86 -4.69 -9.25
N PRO A 386 9.60 -3.37 -9.19
CA PRO A 386 10.56 -2.42 -8.64
C PRO A 386 11.00 -2.87 -7.24
N SER A 387 12.28 -2.90 -7.00
CA SER A 387 12.87 -3.39 -5.76
C SER A 387 12.33 -2.68 -4.51
N SER A 388 11.99 -1.37 -4.62
CA SER A 388 11.34 -0.60 -3.55
C SER A 388 9.98 -1.13 -3.11
N MET A 389 9.29 -1.91 -3.94
CA MET A 389 8.02 -2.52 -3.57
C MET A 389 8.18 -3.83 -2.80
N LEU A 390 9.40 -4.38 -2.72
CA LEU A 390 9.68 -5.71 -2.21
C LEU A 390 10.50 -5.72 -0.93
N GLN A 391 11.12 -4.63 -0.58
CA GLN A 391 12.19 -4.58 0.41
C GLN A 391 11.76 -3.90 1.70
N ASN A 392 12.37 -4.32 2.81
CA ASN A 392 12.51 -3.45 3.96
C ASN A 392 13.48 -2.30 3.62
N SER A 393 13.46 -1.24 4.39
CA SER A 393 14.46 -0.17 4.24
C SER A 393 15.89 -0.71 4.45
N LEU A 394 16.05 -1.62 5.42
CA LEU A 394 17.30 -2.31 5.73
C LEU A 394 17.07 -3.81 5.94
N PRO A 395 18.05 -4.65 5.63
CA PRO A 395 18.08 -6.04 6.08
C PRO A 395 17.97 -6.15 7.60
N LEU A 396 17.30 -7.18 8.11
CA LEU A 396 17.14 -7.38 9.56
C LEU A 396 18.49 -7.37 10.31
N ASN A 397 19.48 -8.03 9.75
CA ASN A 397 20.83 -8.08 10.36
C ASN A 397 21.49 -6.71 10.44
N ASP A 398 21.14 -5.79 9.56
CA ASP A 398 21.71 -4.44 9.52
C ASP A 398 20.94 -3.44 10.41
N CYS A 399 19.71 -3.79 10.84
CA CYS A 399 18.91 -2.89 11.70
C CYS A 399 19.59 -2.63 13.06
N GLY A 400 20.10 -3.68 13.69
CA GLY A 400 20.83 -3.57 14.97
C GLY A 400 22.11 -2.74 14.82
N ASP A 401 22.89 -3.02 13.78
CA ASP A 401 24.10 -2.30 13.45
C ASP A 401 23.82 -0.81 13.20
N THR A 402 22.75 -0.52 12.43
CA THR A 402 22.32 0.86 12.16
C THR A 402 21.96 1.61 13.45
N VAL A 403 21.21 0.98 14.34
CA VAL A 403 20.84 1.57 15.62
C VAL A 403 22.08 1.86 16.47
N ASN A 404 23.02 0.91 16.55
CA ASN A 404 24.27 1.06 17.30
C ASN A 404 25.13 2.21 16.78
N VAL A 405 25.27 2.28 15.45
CA VAL A 405 26.06 3.32 14.77
C VAL A 405 25.45 4.71 14.99
N LEU A 406 24.13 4.84 14.85
CA LEU A 406 23.42 6.11 15.07
C LEU A 406 23.46 6.54 16.55
N GLN A 407 23.37 5.59 17.49
CA GLN A 407 23.44 5.90 18.91
C GLN A 407 24.84 6.39 19.30
N ARG A 408 25.89 5.77 18.77
CA ARG A 408 27.27 6.24 18.97
C ARG A 408 27.52 7.60 18.34
N LEU A 409 26.98 7.81 17.11
CA LEU A 409 27.07 9.11 16.45
C LEU A 409 26.41 10.19 17.31
N LYS A 410 25.21 9.96 17.83
CA LYS A 410 24.48 10.88 18.71
C LYS A 410 25.34 11.32 19.91
N SER A 411 26.09 10.39 20.49
CA SER A 411 26.94 10.68 21.67
C SER A 411 28.16 11.52 21.34
N ASN A 412 28.59 11.57 20.07
CA ASN A 412 29.83 12.24 19.64
C ASN A 412 29.56 13.42 18.69
N MET A 413 28.35 13.63 18.27
CA MET A 413 27.97 14.65 17.29
C MET A 413 27.71 15.97 17.98
N GLY A 414 28.49 17.01 17.62
CA GLY A 414 28.28 18.39 18.09
C GLY A 414 27.09 19.07 17.43
N GLY A 415 26.69 20.25 17.93
CA GLY A 415 25.52 20.99 17.42
C GLY A 415 25.66 21.47 15.97
N GLU A 416 26.90 21.70 15.50
CA GLU A 416 27.19 22.17 14.13
C GLU A 416 27.41 21.03 13.13
N ALA A 417 27.43 19.78 13.61
CA ALA A 417 27.62 18.62 12.79
C ALA A 417 26.32 18.18 12.10
N CYS A 418 26.43 17.58 10.91
CA CYS A 418 25.28 16.98 10.25
C CYS A 418 25.57 15.57 9.75
N LEU A 419 24.49 14.79 9.53
CA LEU A 419 24.51 13.45 8.97
C LEU A 419 23.82 13.42 7.62
N LEU A 420 24.54 13.08 6.58
CA LEU A 420 23.98 12.76 5.27
C LEU A 420 23.37 11.36 5.30
N THR A 421 22.11 11.26 4.95
CA THR A 421 21.38 9.99 4.97
C THR A 421 20.71 9.72 3.64
N HIS A 422 20.96 8.55 3.07
CA HIS A 422 20.10 8.04 2.03
C HIS A 422 18.71 7.71 2.60
N ARG A 423 17.67 7.72 1.77
CA ARG A 423 16.28 7.40 2.16
C ARG A 423 16.15 6.11 2.96
N ALA A 424 17.00 5.10 2.70
CA ALA A 424 16.99 3.83 3.44
C ALA A 424 17.28 3.99 4.94
N PHE A 425 18.08 4.98 5.31
CA PHE A 425 18.51 5.25 6.68
C PHE A 425 17.78 6.43 7.34
N TYR A 426 17.15 7.29 6.55
CA TYR A 426 16.59 8.56 7.03
C TYR A 426 15.60 8.37 8.19
N GLY A 427 14.62 7.49 8.05
CA GLY A 427 13.67 7.24 9.13
C GLY A 427 14.29 6.60 10.38
N TRP A 428 15.42 5.89 10.25
CA TRP A 428 16.20 5.38 11.37
C TRP A 428 16.96 6.50 12.10
N ALA A 429 17.53 7.41 11.33
CA ALA A 429 18.24 8.58 11.86
C ALA A 429 17.30 9.50 12.64
N LEU A 430 16.10 9.79 12.11
CA LEU A 430 15.08 10.63 12.76
C LEU A 430 14.61 10.13 14.13
N GLN A 431 14.72 8.83 14.38
CA GLN A 431 14.39 8.26 15.69
C GLN A 431 15.45 8.51 16.75
N ARG A 432 16.66 8.92 16.36
CA ARG A 432 17.83 9.02 17.24
C ARG A 432 18.45 10.40 17.29
N LEU A 433 18.44 11.13 16.19
CA LEU A 433 19.08 12.44 16.02
C LEU A 433 18.03 13.54 15.87
N ASP A 434 18.46 14.78 16.04
CA ASP A 434 17.62 15.91 15.74
C ASP A 434 17.50 16.12 14.22
N GLU A 435 16.31 16.43 13.74
CA GLU A 435 16.04 16.56 12.30
C GLU A 435 16.90 17.65 11.64
N SER A 436 17.21 18.74 12.36
CA SER A 436 18.11 19.82 11.90
C SER A 436 19.53 19.34 11.58
N GLN A 437 19.92 18.20 12.13
CA GLN A 437 21.23 17.58 11.92
C GLN A 437 21.21 16.48 10.84
N ILE A 438 20.09 16.27 10.16
CA ILE A 438 19.93 15.19 9.18
C ILE A 438 19.62 15.79 7.82
N ILE A 439 20.46 15.50 6.85
CA ILE A 439 20.26 15.91 5.46
C ILE A 439 19.97 14.65 4.63
N GLN A 440 18.78 14.58 4.05
CA GLN A 440 18.41 13.46 3.19
C GLN A 440 18.88 13.69 1.76
N TYR A 441 19.44 12.65 1.14
CA TYR A 441 19.67 12.57 -0.30
C TYR A 441 19.11 11.25 -0.86
N GLU A 442 18.90 11.16 -2.17
CA GLU A 442 18.34 9.95 -2.79
C GLU A 442 19.20 9.48 -3.98
N TYR A 443 19.40 10.33 -4.96
CA TYR A 443 20.15 10.00 -6.18
C TYR A 443 21.37 10.90 -6.39
N GLU A 444 21.49 11.94 -5.59
CA GLU A 444 22.59 12.89 -5.68
C GLU A 444 23.91 12.23 -5.23
N ASN A 445 25.03 12.71 -5.77
CA ASN A 445 26.33 12.29 -5.29
C ASN A 445 26.54 12.83 -3.85
N PRO A 446 26.83 11.96 -2.86
CA PRO A 446 27.06 12.39 -1.49
C PRO A 446 28.16 13.48 -1.34
N GLU A 447 29.15 13.49 -2.21
CA GLU A 447 30.22 14.50 -2.20
C GLU A 447 29.70 15.89 -2.59
N THR A 448 28.83 15.97 -3.59
CA THR A 448 28.17 17.22 -4.00
C THR A 448 27.30 17.74 -2.87
N VAL A 449 26.47 16.87 -2.28
CA VAL A 449 25.60 17.24 -1.14
C VAL A 449 26.43 17.70 0.05
N ALA A 450 27.56 17.04 0.33
CA ALA A 450 28.48 17.46 1.41
C ALA A 450 29.05 18.85 1.14
N GLY A 451 29.43 19.16 -0.10
CA GLY A 451 29.90 20.49 -0.48
C GLY A 451 28.86 21.58 -0.27
N ASP A 452 27.62 21.34 -0.67
CA ASP A 452 26.50 22.27 -0.47
C ASP A 452 26.23 22.50 1.04
N VAL A 453 26.26 21.43 1.83
CA VAL A 453 26.00 21.46 3.27
C VAL A 453 27.14 22.16 4.04
N ALA A 454 28.39 21.99 3.60
CA ALA A 454 29.52 22.70 4.14
C ALA A 454 29.41 24.23 3.95
N GLN A 455 28.88 24.68 2.82
CA GLN A 455 28.60 26.10 2.54
C GLN A 455 27.54 26.69 3.50
N LEU A 456 26.68 25.85 4.06
CA LEU A 456 25.68 26.24 5.08
C LEU A 456 26.28 26.30 6.49
N GLY A 457 27.59 25.99 6.66
CA GLY A 457 28.30 26.08 7.92
C GLY A 457 28.32 24.81 8.77
N TYR A 458 27.83 23.69 8.25
CA TYR A 458 27.90 22.43 9.00
C TYR A 458 29.28 21.81 8.93
N SER A 459 29.82 21.45 10.11
CA SER A 459 31.09 20.73 10.27
C SER A 459 31.17 20.06 11.63
N PRO A 460 31.61 18.79 11.76
CA PRO A 460 31.89 17.84 10.68
C PRO A 460 30.64 17.31 9.97
N ILE A 461 30.82 16.83 8.72
CA ILE A 461 29.78 16.20 7.92
C ILE A 461 29.98 14.69 7.91
N TYR A 462 29.00 13.97 8.38
CA TYR A 462 28.98 12.51 8.42
C TYR A 462 28.12 11.93 7.31
N LEU A 463 28.41 10.68 6.91
CA LEU A 463 27.63 9.87 5.98
C LEU A 463 27.41 8.48 6.59
N ILE A 464 26.20 7.98 6.59
CA ILE A 464 25.90 6.59 6.96
C ILE A 464 25.74 5.73 5.70
N TRP A 465 26.49 4.62 5.64
CA TRP A 465 26.43 3.67 4.53
C TRP A 465 26.93 2.30 4.93
N TRP A 466 26.83 1.32 3.99
CA TRP A 466 27.40 -0.02 4.17
C TRP A 466 28.92 0.00 3.99
N VAL A 467 29.65 -0.78 4.82
CA VAL A 467 31.13 -0.82 4.87
C VAL A 467 31.78 -1.10 3.51
N ASN A 468 31.22 -1.98 2.69
CA ASN A 468 31.82 -2.37 1.41
C ASN A 468 31.24 -1.59 0.20
N GLY A 469 30.59 -0.46 0.42
CA GLY A 469 29.87 0.23 -0.65
C GLY A 469 28.75 -0.59 -1.27
N LEU A 470 28.53 -1.81 -0.77
CA LEU A 470 27.44 -2.69 -1.19
C LEU A 470 26.19 -2.25 -0.43
N GLY A 471 25.17 -1.96 -1.17
CA GLY A 471 23.93 -1.55 -0.58
C GLY A 471 22.80 -1.60 -1.57
N TRP A 472 21.85 -0.84 -1.29
CA TRP A 472 20.57 -0.74 -1.94
C TRP A 472 20.70 -0.20 -3.37
N TYR A 473 20.05 -0.83 -4.36
CA TYR A 473 19.96 -0.36 -5.75
C TYR A 473 21.26 -0.09 -6.50
N GLY A 474 22.37 -0.72 -6.12
CA GLY A 474 23.65 -0.42 -6.74
C GLY A 474 24.03 1.06 -6.63
N GLN A 475 23.63 1.70 -5.56
CA GLN A 475 23.88 3.12 -5.28
C GLN A 475 25.37 3.43 -5.24
N PRO A 476 25.73 4.72 -5.44
CA PRO A 476 27.11 5.11 -5.53
C PRO A 476 27.92 4.63 -4.33
N THR A 477 29.10 4.12 -4.60
CA THR A 477 30.11 3.82 -3.60
C THR A 477 30.41 5.07 -2.80
N VAL A 478 30.77 4.91 -1.53
CA VAL A 478 31.22 6.03 -0.69
C VAL A 478 32.36 6.73 -1.41
N PRO A 479 32.29 8.05 -1.63
CA PRO A 479 33.37 8.79 -2.28
C PRO A 479 34.68 8.70 -1.50
N SER A 480 35.82 8.79 -2.18
CA SER A 480 37.16 8.71 -1.54
C SER A 480 37.48 9.87 -0.60
N SER A 481 36.74 10.97 -0.72
CA SER A 481 36.81 12.10 0.24
C SER A 481 36.22 11.80 1.62
N PHE A 482 35.50 10.67 1.75
CA PHE A 482 34.93 10.24 3.02
C PHE A 482 35.77 9.13 3.62
N GLN A 483 36.23 9.33 4.86
CA GLN A 483 36.98 8.35 5.64
C GLN A 483 36.08 7.67 6.66
N GLU A 484 36.19 6.36 6.78
CA GLU A 484 35.49 5.61 7.81
C GLU A 484 35.96 6.01 9.20
N VAL A 485 35.03 6.42 10.07
CA VAL A 485 35.31 6.80 11.45
C VAL A 485 34.93 5.67 12.40
N TYR A 486 33.84 4.96 12.09
CA TYR A 486 33.31 3.89 12.92
C TYR A 486 32.39 2.99 12.15
N HIS A 487 32.36 1.70 12.48
CA HIS A 487 31.37 0.77 12.03
C HIS A 487 30.83 -0.14 13.13
N SER A 488 29.66 -0.70 12.90
CA SER A 488 29.07 -1.84 13.61
C SER A 488 28.59 -2.83 12.56
N GLY A 489 29.13 -4.04 12.59
CA GLY A 489 28.83 -5.06 11.58
C GLY A 489 29.06 -4.55 10.17
N ARG A 490 27.96 -4.44 9.39
CA ARG A 490 28.02 -4.00 7.98
C ARG A 490 27.73 -2.53 7.77
N ILE A 491 27.39 -1.77 8.81
CA ILE A 491 27.04 -0.35 8.72
C ILE A 491 28.16 0.50 9.28
N ALA A 492 28.54 1.54 8.55
CA ALA A 492 29.59 2.45 8.93
C ALA A 492 29.14 3.92 8.90
N ILE A 493 29.80 4.72 9.72
CA ILE A 493 29.83 6.18 9.64
C ILE A 493 31.13 6.59 8.98
N TYR A 494 31.00 7.39 7.97
CA TYR A 494 32.07 8.05 7.28
C TYR A 494 32.03 9.53 7.61
N MET A 495 33.16 10.20 7.53
CA MET A 495 33.29 11.64 7.75
C MET A 495 34.05 12.25 6.59
N VAL A 496 33.63 13.41 6.13
CA VAL A 496 34.38 14.17 5.13
C VAL A 496 35.69 14.60 5.76
N SER A 497 36.81 14.18 5.19
CA SER A 497 38.12 14.71 5.59
C SER A 497 38.12 16.20 5.24
N SER A 498 38.21 17.06 6.27
CA SER A 498 38.47 18.48 6.06
C SER A 498 39.73 18.62 5.21
N ALA A 499 39.56 19.16 3.99
CA ALA A 499 40.69 19.52 3.15
C ALA A 499 41.48 20.65 3.80
#